data_351295b8396038241c14ddf3833b0478
#
_entry.id   351295b8396038241c14ddf3833b0478
#
_cell.length_a   1.000
_cell.length_b   1.000
_cell.length_c   1.000
_cell.angle_alpha   90.00
_cell.angle_beta   90.00
_cell.angle_gamma   90.00
#
_symmetry.space_group_name_H-M   'P 1'
#
loop_
_entity.id
_entity.type
_entity.pdbx_description
1 polymer ?
#
loop_
_entity_poly.entity_id
_entity_poly.type
_entity_poly.pdbx_seq_one_letter_code
_entity_poly.pdbx_strand_id
1 'polypeptide(L)'
;ERGKSQLIMGEGLDGTTKPHLLATKLVSYTTLGGTNPLGYRTLEDCRAQLQDNLRALRRDRVDVLQGHDMEKAKAWIPNAQNDDELLDLYKEHDYENSAIIQALREAKRQRLCNYIGLSFNRSVALAHVLRRVELDMCLSAGQYSLLDRRSSQKVQPVVHEQGIAYVVGGIFAKRDLGVSDEASPFRLALKGPLAQTGAIFSDERLIKLAKTTGISIAALTVRFLIANPKLSTILVGASRPEEIEESVLAAQAGPLPPDIHQTLENLHM
;
A
#
# COMPACT_ATOMS: atom_id res chain seq x y z
N GLU A 1 -10.58 -8.04 2.28
CA GLU A 1 -11.38 -9.25 2.53
C GLU A 1 -11.88 -9.33 3.99
N ARG A 2 -12.13 -8.18 4.64
CA ARG A 2 -12.81 -8.08 5.96
C ARG A 2 -12.24 -9.03 7.04
N GLY A 3 -10.92 -9.04 7.21
CA GLY A 3 -10.27 -9.86 8.23
C GLY A 3 -9.89 -11.30 7.82
N LYS A 4 -10.36 -11.80 6.69
CA LYS A 4 -9.99 -13.14 6.21
C LYS A 4 -8.51 -13.29 5.91
N SER A 5 -7.85 -12.23 5.42
CA SER A 5 -6.42 -12.26 5.13
C SER A 5 -5.59 -12.45 6.39
N GLN A 6 -5.97 -11.84 7.52
CA GLN A 6 -5.28 -12.05 8.79
C GLN A 6 -5.43 -13.50 9.29
N LEU A 7 -6.62 -14.08 9.16
CA LEU A 7 -6.85 -15.49 9.52
C LEU A 7 -5.97 -16.43 8.68
N ILE A 8 -5.99 -16.27 7.36
CA ILE A 8 -5.20 -17.09 6.43
C ILE A 8 -3.69 -16.92 6.71
N MET A 9 -3.25 -15.68 6.95
CA MET A 9 -1.84 -15.43 7.29
C MET A 9 -1.47 -16.04 8.65
N GLY A 10 -2.36 -15.95 9.64
CA GLY A 10 -2.15 -16.56 10.95
C GLY A 10 -2.00 -18.08 10.87
N GLU A 11 -2.81 -18.73 10.03
CA GLU A 11 -2.70 -20.17 9.75
C GLU A 11 -1.44 -20.51 8.94
N GLY A 12 -1.19 -19.76 7.86
CA GLY A 12 -0.06 -20.03 6.97
C GLY A 12 1.31 -19.77 7.59
N LEU A 13 1.39 -18.91 8.62
CA LEU A 13 2.62 -18.61 9.35
C LEU A 13 2.76 -19.44 10.64
N ASP A 14 1.81 -20.34 10.92
CA ASP A 14 1.89 -21.20 12.10
C ASP A 14 3.09 -22.15 11.99
N GLY A 15 3.90 -22.21 13.05
CA GLY A 15 5.12 -23.01 13.08
C GLY A 15 6.26 -22.51 12.17
N THR A 16 6.11 -21.42 11.44
CA THR A 16 7.19 -20.90 10.60
C THR A 16 8.34 -20.30 11.44
N THR A 17 9.56 -20.72 11.16
CA THR A 17 10.79 -20.21 11.81
C THR A 17 11.60 -19.31 10.88
N LYS A 18 11.18 -19.16 9.62
CA LYS A 18 11.89 -18.30 8.66
C LYS A 18 11.74 -16.83 9.05
N PRO A 19 12.82 -16.04 9.03
CA PRO A 19 12.74 -14.61 9.31
C PRO A 19 11.77 -13.91 8.35
N HIS A 20 10.84 -13.15 8.90
CA HIS A 20 9.90 -12.34 8.14
C HIS A 20 9.46 -11.13 8.96
N LEU A 21 8.99 -10.09 8.29
CA LEU A 21 8.31 -8.97 8.91
C LEU A 21 6.81 -9.11 8.68
N LEU A 22 6.05 -9.01 9.75
CA LEU A 22 4.59 -9.08 9.72
C LEU A 22 3.99 -7.69 9.85
N ALA A 23 3.20 -7.28 8.86
CA ALA A 23 2.49 -6.02 8.84
C ALA A 23 0.98 -6.23 8.86
N THR A 24 0.27 -5.42 9.64
CA THR A 24 -1.19 -5.35 9.58
C THR A 24 -1.69 -3.91 9.59
N LYS A 25 -2.98 -3.73 9.36
CA LYS A 25 -3.58 -2.40 9.25
C LYS A 25 -4.83 -2.29 10.09
N LEU A 26 -5.00 -1.12 10.70
CA LEU A 26 -6.29 -0.66 11.21
C LEU A 26 -7.08 -0.11 10.03
N VAL A 27 -8.34 -0.50 9.88
CA VAL A 27 -9.17 -0.16 8.73
C VAL A 27 -10.39 0.67 9.13
N SER A 28 -10.86 1.50 8.22
CA SER A 28 -12.07 2.32 8.44
C SER A 28 -13.38 1.52 8.39
N TYR A 29 -13.31 0.25 8.03
CA TYR A 29 -14.46 -0.67 7.98
C TYR A 29 -14.15 -1.92 8.79
N THR A 30 -15.21 -2.62 9.20
CA THR A 30 -15.08 -3.74 10.12
C THR A 30 -14.38 -4.95 9.54
N THR A 31 -13.60 -5.57 10.39
CA THR A 31 -13.06 -6.91 10.23
C THR A 31 -14.02 -7.95 10.84
N LEU A 32 -13.99 -9.17 10.33
CA LEU A 32 -14.67 -10.34 10.92
C LEU A 32 -16.20 -10.23 11.09
N GLY A 33 -16.89 -9.58 10.14
CA GLY A 33 -18.38 -9.55 10.12
C GLY A 33 -19.04 -8.53 11.04
N GLY A 34 -18.27 -7.72 11.71
CA GLY A 34 -18.82 -6.61 12.50
C GLY A 34 -19.36 -5.45 11.63
N THR A 35 -20.23 -4.66 12.18
CA THR A 35 -20.96 -3.56 11.50
C THR A 35 -20.44 -2.17 11.87
N ASN A 36 -19.18 -2.01 12.24
CA ASN A 36 -18.68 -0.69 12.62
C ASN A 36 -18.11 0.10 11.42
N PRO A 37 -18.87 0.96 10.73
CA PRO A 37 -18.39 1.74 9.60
C PRO A 37 -17.43 2.86 10.00
N LEU A 38 -17.00 2.91 11.25
CA LEU A 38 -16.42 4.09 11.90
C LEU A 38 -15.07 3.80 12.56
N GLY A 39 -14.39 2.78 12.11
CA GLY A 39 -13.22 2.15 12.72
C GLY A 39 -12.05 3.02 13.17
N TYR A 40 -12.08 4.35 12.95
CA TYR A 40 -11.07 5.30 13.46
C TYR A 40 -11.66 6.41 14.32
N ARG A 41 -12.94 6.35 14.68
CA ARG A 41 -13.59 7.45 15.40
C ARG A 41 -13.05 7.63 16.80
N THR A 42 -12.83 6.52 17.47
CA THR A 42 -12.37 6.54 18.85
C THR A 42 -11.07 5.74 19.00
N LEU A 43 -10.32 6.11 20.00
CA LEU A 43 -9.14 5.36 20.38
C LEU A 43 -9.49 3.91 20.79
N GLU A 44 -10.65 3.71 21.39
CA GLU A 44 -11.17 2.40 21.80
C GLU A 44 -11.47 1.51 20.58
N ASP A 45 -12.11 2.05 19.54
CA ASP A 45 -12.34 1.32 18.29
C ASP A 45 -11.04 0.85 17.65
N CYS A 46 -10.02 1.71 17.64
CA CYS A 46 -8.70 1.36 17.13
C CYS A 46 -8.03 0.26 17.96
N ARG A 47 -8.13 0.33 19.29
CA ARG A 47 -7.61 -0.71 20.20
C ARG A 47 -8.30 -2.04 19.98
N ALA A 48 -9.64 -2.04 19.88
CA ALA A 48 -10.42 -3.25 19.62
C ALA A 48 -10.01 -3.91 18.29
N GLN A 49 -9.85 -3.12 17.23
CA GLN A 49 -9.39 -3.61 15.93
C GLN A 49 -7.97 -4.21 16.01
N LEU A 50 -7.04 -3.58 16.74
CA LEU A 50 -5.70 -4.13 16.91
C LEU A 50 -5.76 -5.49 17.60
N GLN A 51 -6.55 -5.63 18.66
CA GLN A 51 -6.71 -6.91 19.36
C GLN A 51 -7.32 -7.98 18.46
N ASP A 52 -8.32 -7.62 17.64
CA ASP A 52 -8.91 -8.53 16.66
C ASP A 52 -7.90 -8.97 15.59
N ASN A 53 -7.09 -8.04 15.09
CA ASN A 53 -6.02 -8.35 14.14
C ASN A 53 -4.97 -9.31 14.74
N LEU A 54 -4.51 -9.06 15.96
CA LEU A 54 -3.52 -9.89 16.64
C LEU A 54 -4.07 -11.30 16.89
N ARG A 55 -5.34 -11.38 17.34
CA ARG A 55 -6.03 -12.68 17.55
C ARG A 55 -6.16 -13.45 16.24
N ALA A 56 -6.57 -12.80 15.16
CA ALA A 56 -6.71 -13.43 13.85
C ALA A 56 -5.38 -13.89 13.27
N LEU A 57 -4.31 -13.12 13.51
CA LEU A 57 -2.94 -13.47 13.11
C LEU A 57 -2.29 -14.52 14.02
N ARG A 58 -2.93 -14.89 15.15
CA ARG A 58 -2.36 -15.78 16.19
C ARG A 58 -1.01 -15.27 16.67
N ARG A 59 -0.92 -13.96 16.95
CA ARG A 59 0.32 -13.29 17.39
C ARG A 59 0.02 -12.31 18.51
N ASP A 60 0.99 -12.13 19.40
CA ASP A 60 0.93 -11.13 20.46
C ASP A 60 1.36 -9.75 19.99
N ARG A 61 2.04 -9.68 18.85
CA ARG A 61 2.55 -8.46 18.26
C ARG A 61 2.76 -8.61 16.74
N VAL A 62 2.92 -7.49 16.07
CA VAL A 62 3.34 -7.41 14.66
C VAL A 62 4.60 -6.54 14.54
N ASP A 63 5.28 -6.58 13.40
CA ASP A 63 6.41 -5.67 13.18
C ASP A 63 5.92 -4.28 12.78
N VAL A 64 4.93 -4.21 11.90
CA VAL A 64 4.41 -2.95 11.37
C VAL A 64 2.90 -2.84 11.57
N LEU A 65 2.45 -1.73 12.14
CA LEU A 65 1.05 -1.37 12.25
C LEU A 65 0.76 -0.10 11.46
N GLN A 66 -0.27 -0.12 10.61
CA GLN A 66 -0.60 1.01 9.74
C GLN A 66 -2.08 1.42 9.85
N GLY A 67 -2.36 2.71 9.66
CA GLY A 67 -3.70 3.17 9.27
C GLY A 67 -3.92 2.93 7.77
N HIS A 68 -5.08 2.37 7.39
CA HIS A 68 -5.39 1.95 6.02
C HIS A 68 -6.38 2.87 5.34
N ASP A 69 -6.13 3.23 4.07
CA ASP A 69 -7.04 4.05 3.24
C ASP A 69 -7.49 5.34 3.98
N MET A 70 -6.52 6.05 4.55
CA MET A 70 -6.79 7.17 5.45
C MET A 70 -7.61 8.27 4.80
N GLU A 71 -7.49 8.48 3.50
CA GLU A 71 -8.30 9.43 2.75
C GLU A 71 -9.79 9.07 2.68
N LYS A 72 -10.16 7.85 3.03
CA LYS A 72 -11.55 7.38 3.06
C LYS A 72 -12.19 7.43 4.45
N ALA A 73 -11.41 7.75 5.45
CA ALA A 73 -11.89 7.84 6.82
C ALA A 73 -12.73 9.11 7.02
N LYS A 74 -14.05 9.02 6.88
CA LYS A 74 -14.97 10.15 7.04
C LYS A 74 -14.82 10.94 8.35
N ALA A 75 -14.30 10.27 9.39
CA ALA A 75 -14.01 10.91 10.66
C ALA A 75 -12.70 11.70 10.66
N TRP A 76 -11.87 11.49 9.64
CA TRP A 76 -10.56 12.10 9.50
C TRP A 76 -10.55 13.16 8.38
N ILE A 77 -11.13 12.85 7.23
CA ILE A 77 -11.00 13.64 6.02
C ILE A 77 -12.29 13.59 5.21
N PRO A 78 -12.84 14.73 4.81
CA PRO A 78 -13.97 14.79 3.90
C PRO A 78 -13.62 14.26 2.52
N ASN A 79 -14.62 13.76 1.79
CA ASN A 79 -14.46 13.33 0.40
C ASN A 79 -14.12 14.54 -0.49
N ALA A 80 -12.88 14.66 -0.92
CA ALA A 80 -12.48 15.62 -1.93
C ALA A 80 -12.67 15.05 -3.33
N GLN A 81 -13.09 15.89 -4.27
CA GLN A 81 -13.30 15.51 -5.66
C GLN A 81 -11.98 15.48 -6.46
N ASN A 82 -11.01 16.28 -6.05
CA ASN A 82 -9.70 16.40 -6.67
C ASN A 82 -8.60 16.69 -5.64
N ASP A 83 -7.35 16.69 -6.07
CA ASP A 83 -6.20 16.87 -5.18
C ASP A 83 -6.10 18.28 -4.59
N ASP A 84 -6.59 19.31 -5.30
CA ASP A 84 -6.56 20.69 -4.81
C ASP A 84 -7.59 20.89 -3.69
N GLU A 85 -8.82 20.41 -3.87
CA GLU A 85 -9.81 20.37 -2.79
C GLU A 85 -9.31 19.57 -1.58
N LEU A 86 -8.64 18.44 -1.84
CA LEU A 86 -8.07 17.62 -0.80
C LEU A 86 -7.10 18.42 0.06
N LEU A 87 -6.18 19.17 -0.55
CA LEU A 87 -5.21 20.02 0.17
C LEU A 87 -5.88 21.09 1.00
N ASP A 88 -6.94 21.71 0.49
CA ASP A 88 -7.67 22.75 1.23
C ASP A 88 -8.39 22.17 2.46
N LEU A 89 -8.98 21.00 2.32
CA LEU A 89 -9.66 20.29 3.40
C LEU A 89 -8.70 19.79 4.50
N TYR A 90 -7.44 19.54 4.14
CA TYR A 90 -6.42 19.08 5.09
C TYR A 90 -5.75 20.19 5.89
N LYS A 91 -5.89 21.46 5.50
CA LYS A 91 -5.11 22.57 6.08
C LYS A 91 -5.25 22.74 7.59
N GLU A 92 -6.41 22.49 8.12
CA GLU A 92 -6.78 22.75 9.52
C GLU A 92 -7.00 21.50 10.36
N HIS A 93 -6.71 20.32 9.82
CA HIS A 93 -6.98 19.08 10.54
C HIS A 93 -5.88 18.79 11.57
N ASP A 94 -6.30 18.48 12.79
CA ASP A 94 -5.41 18.04 13.86
C ASP A 94 -5.11 16.53 13.74
N TYR A 95 -4.11 16.21 12.92
CA TYR A 95 -3.70 14.81 12.71
C TYR A 95 -3.11 14.19 13.96
N GLU A 96 -2.35 14.95 14.72
CA GLU A 96 -1.61 14.47 15.90
C GLU A 96 -2.54 13.93 16.99
N ASN A 97 -3.68 14.58 17.20
CA ASN A 97 -4.67 14.18 18.19
C ASN A 97 -5.76 13.26 17.66
N SER A 98 -5.66 12.83 16.40
CA SER A 98 -6.62 11.85 15.85
C SER A 98 -6.50 10.49 16.54
N ALA A 99 -7.63 9.80 16.69
CA ALA A 99 -7.71 8.49 17.35
C ALA A 99 -6.73 7.47 16.74
N ILE A 100 -6.58 7.48 15.42
CA ILE A 100 -5.69 6.55 14.72
C ILE A 100 -4.22 6.82 15.05
N ILE A 101 -3.75 8.07 15.05
CA ILE A 101 -2.35 8.39 15.39
C ILE A 101 -2.07 8.08 16.86
N GLN A 102 -2.98 8.41 17.74
CA GLN A 102 -2.86 8.05 19.15
C GLN A 102 -2.78 6.52 19.35
N ALA A 103 -3.63 5.75 18.65
CA ALA A 103 -3.62 4.29 18.72
C ALA A 103 -2.31 3.68 18.20
N LEU A 104 -1.80 4.17 17.06
CA LEU A 104 -0.53 3.72 16.50
C LEU A 104 0.63 3.96 17.47
N ARG A 105 0.70 5.17 18.03
CA ARG A 105 1.75 5.52 19.02
C ARG A 105 1.61 4.73 20.31
N GLU A 106 0.40 4.50 20.79
CA GLU A 106 0.14 3.67 21.95
C GLU A 106 0.59 2.23 21.71
N ALA A 107 0.21 1.63 20.59
CA ALA A 107 0.63 0.28 20.22
C ALA A 107 2.16 0.15 20.18
N LYS A 108 2.87 1.14 19.64
CA LYS A 108 4.34 1.18 19.64
C LYS A 108 4.92 1.28 21.06
N ARG A 109 4.36 2.16 21.90
CA ARG A 109 4.81 2.26 23.32
C ARG A 109 4.57 0.97 24.10
N GLN A 110 3.47 0.28 23.84
CA GLN A 110 3.14 -1.01 24.47
C GLN A 110 3.90 -2.19 23.84
N ARG A 111 4.75 -1.95 22.84
CA ARG A 111 5.51 -2.98 22.10
C ARG A 111 4.64 -4.00 21.37
N LEU A 112 3.41 -3.63 21.04
CA LEU A 112 2.52 -4.42 20.18
C LEU A 112 2.91 -4.32 18.70
N CYS A 113 3.71 -3.29 18.35
CA CYS A 113 4.41 -3.21 17.07
C CYS A 113 5.77 -2.52 17.23
N ASN A 114 6.67 -2.70 16.25
CA ASN A 114 7.97 -2.03 16.19
C ASN A 114 7.87 -0.69 15.46
N TYR A 115 7.12 -0.67 14.37
CA TYR A 115 7.02 0.46 13.44
C TYR A 115 5.57 0.82 13.20
N ILE A 116 5.32 2.12 13.02
CA ILE A 116 4.00 2.65 12.73
C ILE A 116 3.99 3.42 11.40
N GLY A 117 2.86 3.40 10.72
CA GLY A 117 2.74 4.08 9.43
C GLY A 117 1.31 4.33 8.98
N LEU A 118 1.19 4.96 7.82
CA LEU A 118 -0.08 5.23 7.16
C LEU A 118 -0.07 4.73 5.72
N SER A 119 -1.22 4.34 5.24
CA SER A 119 -1.44 3.87 3.87
C SER A 119 -2.49 4.74 3.18
N PHE A 120 -2.13 5.27 2.01
CA PHE A 120 -2.96 6.14 1.19
C PHE A 120 -2.99 5.67 -0.26
N ASN A 121 -4.09 6.02 -0.94
CA ASN A 121 -4.21 5.87 -2.38
C ASN A 121 -4.01 7.21 -3.12
N ARG A 122 -3.87 8.32 -2.39
CA ARG A 122 -3.63 9.66 -2.93
C ARG A 122 -2.28 10.20 -2.46
N SER A 123 -1.34 10.34 -3.38
CA SER A 123 0.04 10.75 -3.09
C SER A 123 0.13 12.15 -2.52
N VAL A 124 -0.71 13.08 -2.99
CA VAL A 124 -0.72 14.47 -2.51
C VAL A 124 -1.15 14.51 -1.03
N ALA A 125 -2.22 13.78 -0.69
CA ALA A 125 -2.69 13.67 0.69
C ALA A 125 -1.64 13.03 1.60
N LEU A 126 -1.03 11.93 1.16
CA LEU A 126 0.02 11.25 1.91
C LEU A 126 1.20 12.21 2.18
N ALA A 127 1.72 12.86 1.14
CA ALA A 127 2.82 13.80 1.28
C ALA A 127 2.49 14.98 2.23
N HIS A 128 1.22 15.42 2.23
CA HIS A 128 0.76 16.48 3.15
C HIS A 128 0.76 16.01 4.61
N VAL A 129 0.23 14.82 4.88
CA VAL A 129 0.17 14.26 6.24
C VAL A 129 1.56 13.95 6.78
N LEU A 130 2.44 13.36 5.96
CA LEU A 130 3.82 13.04 6.34
C LEU A 130 4.62 14.25 6.85
N ARG A 131 4.33 15.45 6.36
CA ARG A 131 4.99 16.69 6.84
C ARG A 131 4.48 17.16 8.21
N ARG A 132 3.44 16.52 8.75
CA ARG A 132 2.74 16.95 9.98
C ARG A 132 2.68 15.89 11.07
N VAL A 133 2.98 14.65 10.73
CA VAL A 133 2.91 13.51 11.65
C VAL A 133 4.19 12.72 11.54
N GLU A 134 4.83 12.49 12.67
CA GLU A 134 6.01 11.65 12.75
C GLU A 134 5.61 10.16 12.66
N LEU A 135 6.18 9.47 11.67
CA LEU A 135 5.92 8.07 11.35
C LEU A 135 7.22 7.36 10.97
N ASP A 136 7.27 6.05 11.15
CA ASP A 136 8.43 5.24 10.75
C ASP A 136 8.38 4.86 9.27
N MET A 137 7.18 4.72 8.72
CA MET A 137 6.99 4.30 7.33
C MET A 137 5.70 4.83 6.73
N CYS A 138 5.64 4.82 5.40
CA CYS A 138 4.41 5.07 4.67
C CYS A 138 4.22 4.09 3.52
N LEU A 139 2.96 3.86 3.14
CA LEU A 139 2.58 3.06 2.00
C LEU A 139 1.74 3.90 1.03
N SER A 140 2.23 4.04 -0.19
CA SER A 140 1.47 4.61 -1.31
C SER A 140 0.95 3.50 -2.21
N ALA A 141 -0.36 3.45 -2.42
CA ALA A 141 -0.99 2.39 -3.20
C ALA A 141 -1.53 2.91 -4.55
N GLY A 142 -1.21 2.19 -5.63
CA GLY A 142 -1.75 2.41 -6.97
C GLY A 142 -1.29 3.68 -7.68
N GLN A 143 -0.29 4.39 -7.15
CA GLN A 143 0.24 5.63 -7.73
C GLN A 143 1.75 5.60 -8.01
N TYR A 144 2.35 4.40 -8.00
CA TYR A 144 3.70 4.16 -8.48
C TYR A 144 3.74 2.79 -9.19
N SER A 145 3.82 2.84 -10.50
CA SER A 145 3.89 1.68 -11.40
C SER A 145 4.68 2.04 -12.66
N LEU A 146 4.71 1.17 -13.65
CA LEU A 146 5.29 1.50 -14.97
C LEU A 146 4.57 2.65 -15.68
N LEU A 147 3.29 2.86 -15.41
CA LEU A 147 2.45 3.87 -16.06
C LEU A 147 2.04 5.05 -15.18
N ASP A 148 2.37 5.02 -13.89
CA ASP A 148 2.01 6.07 -12.95
C ASP A 148 3.20 6.41 -12.05
N ARG A 149 3.60 7.68 -12.00
CA ARG A 149 4.74 8.18 -11.25
C ARG A 149 4.35 9.22 -10.19
N ARG A 150 3.05 9.45 -9.98
CA ARG A 150 2.58 10.49 -9.05
C ARG A 150 3.18 10.35 -7.65
N SER A 151 3.27 9.13 -7.16
CA SER A 151 3.83 8.88 -5.83
C SER A 151 5.33 9.16 -5.77
N SER A 152 6.09 8.82 -6.80
CA SER A 152 7.53 9.14 -6.83
C SER A 152 7.79 10.65 -6.88
N GLN A 153 6.91 11.41 -7.52
CA GLN A 153 7.03 12.86 -7.62
C GLN A 153 6.60 13.59 -6.34
N LYS A 154 5.57 13.12 -5.65
CA LYS A 154 4.94 13.81 -4.52
C LYS A 154 5.38 13.29 -3.16
N VAL A 155 5.52 11.98 -3.01
CA VAL A 155 5.82 11.33 -1.71
C VAL A 155 7.33 11.14 -1.53
N GLN A 156 8.02 10.66 -2.55
CA GLN A 156 9.43 10.30 -2.45
C GLN A 156 10.35 11.43 -1.93
N PRO A 157 10.18 12.73 -2.32
CA PRO A 157 10.98 13.79 -1.75
C PRO A 157 10.79 13.95 -0.24
N VAL A 158 9.53 13.84 0.24
CA VAL A 158 9.19 13.97 1.66
C VAL A 158 9.78 12.84 2.50
N VAL A 159 9.62 11.61 2.05
CA VAL A 159 10.14 10.45 2.78
C VAL A 159 11.67 10.45 2.84
N HIS A 160 12.32 10.94 1.78
CA HIS A 160 13.77 11.06 1.76
C HIS A 160 14.28 12.13 2.73
N GLU A 161 13.62 13.28 2.77
CA GLU A 161 13.94 14.37 3.69
C GLU A 161 13.78 13.95 5.15
N GLN A 162 12.75 13.17 5.47
CA GLN A 162 12.40 12.77 6.83
C GLN A 162 12.97 11.42 7.26
N GLY A 163 13.63 10.69 6.37
CA GLY A 163 14.16 9.36 6.66
C GLY A 163 13.08 8.29 6.92
N ILE A 164 11.89 8.47 6.33
CA ILE A 164 10.75 7.57 6.48
C ILE A 164 10.90 6.39 5.49
N ALA A 165 10.63 5.17 5.94
CA ALA A 165 10.61 4.01 5.06
C ALA A 165 9.46 4.12 4.04
N TYR A 166 9.79 4.00 2.76
CA TYR A 166 8.84 4.18 1.67
C TYR A 166 8.46 2.85 1.02
N VAL A 167 7.19 2.50 1.14
CA VAL A 167 6.60 1.27 0.59
C VAL A 167 5.60 1.62 -0.49
N VAL A 168 5.59 0.86 -1.58
CA VAL A 168 4.60 1.01 -2.64
C VAL A 168 3.83 -0.29 -2.85
N GLY A 169 2.53 -0.16 -3.10
CA GLY A 169 1.63 -1.27 -3.37
C GLY A 169 0.72 -0.98 -4.57
N GLY A 170 -0.03 -1.99 -5.02
CA GLY A 170 -0.87 -1.84 -6.21
C GLY A 170 -0.07 -1.55 -7.48
N ILE A 171 1.13 -2.12 -7.58
CA ILE A 171 2.13 -1.81 -8.62
C ILE A 171 1.71 -2.23 -10.03
N PHE A 172 0.74 -3.12 -10.14
CA PHE A 172 0.20 -3.61 -11.41
C PHE A 172 -1.04 -2.85 -11.89
N ALA A 173 -1.58 -1.93 -11.09
CA ALA A 173 -2.78 -1.21 -11.42
C ALA A 173 -2.50 0.26 -11.73
N LYS A 174 -3.08 0.80 -12.81
CA LYS A 174 -3.30 2.24 -12.95
C LYS A 174 -4.61 2.55 -12.24
N ARG A 175 -4.56 3.27 -11.14
CA ARG A 175 -5.78 3.68 -10.45
C ARG A 175 -6.25 5.01 -11.03
N ASP A 176 -7.39 4.98 -11.72
CA ASP A 176 -8.11 6.19 -12.06
C ASP A 176 -8.94 6.63 -10.85
N LEU A 177 -8.48 7.68 -10.17
CA LEU A 177 -9.13 8.18 -8.95
C LEU A 177 -10.39 9.02 -9.24
N GLY A 178 -10.73 9.23 -10.51
CA GLY A 178 -11.96 9.92 -10.93
C GLY A 178 -13.18 9.02 -11.04
N VAL A 179 -13.04 7.69 -10.93
CA VAL A 179 -14.14 6.73 -11.03
C VAL A 179 -14.64 6.36 -9.65
N SER A 180 -15.98 6.35 -9.47
CA SER A 180 -16.62 5.92 -8.23
C SER A 180 -16.11 4.54 -7.77
N ASP A 181 -16.01 4.33 -6.46
CA ASP A 181 -15.52 3.08 -5.85
C ASP A 181 -16.22 1.80 -6.36
N GLU A 182 -17.43 1.92 -6.90
CA GLU A 182 -18.22 0.79 -7.43
C GLU A 182 -17.78 0.35 -8.83
N ALA A 183 -17.24 1.26 -9.63
CA ALA A 183 -16.77 1.01 -10.99
C ALA A 183 -15.23 0.92 -11.08
N SER A 184 -14.52 0.96 -9.97
CA SER A 184 -13.06 0.91 -9.96
C SER A 184 -12.54 -0.39 -10.57
N PRO A 185 -11.64 -0.34 -11.57
CA PRO A 185 -10.95 -1.52 -12.10
C PRO A 185 -10.26 -2.35 -11.01
N PHE A 186 -9.92 -1.74 -9.89
CA PHE A 186 -9.35 -2.41 -8.73
C PHE A 186 -10.33 -3.38 -8.05
N ARG A 187 -11.64 -3.09 -7.98
CA ARG A 187 -12.63 -4.06 -7.50
C ARG A 187 -12.88 -5.20 -8.49
N LEU A 188 -12.76 -4.91 -9.79
CA LEU A 188 -12.82 -5.94 -10.83
C LEU A 188 -11.55 -6.80 -10.82
N ALA A 189 -10.39 -6.20 -10.56
CA ALA A 189 -9.12 -6.90 -10.39
C ALA A 189 -9.10 -7.85 -9.19
N LEU A 190 -9.84 -7.55 -8.12
CA LEU A 190 -9.99 -8.45 -6.97
C LEU A 190 -10.87 -9.70 -7.25
N LYS A 191 -11.55 -9.76 -8.39
CA LYS A 191 -12.37 -10.91 -8.81
C LYS A 191 -11.69 -11.88 -9.79
N GLY A 192 -10.49 -11.52 -10.29
CA GLY A 192 -9.71 -12.34 -11.23
C GLY A 192 -8.24 -12.41 -10.82
N PRO A 193 -7.41 -13.18 -11.54
CA PRO A 193 -5.96 -13.17 -11.34
C PRO A 193 -5.45 -11.73 -11.47
N LEU A 194 -4.89 -11.18 -10.40
CA LEU A 194 -4.38 -9.79 -10.35
C LEU A 194 -3.40 -9.49 -11.49
N ALA A 195 -2.65 -10.50 -11.90
CA ALA A 195 -1.68 -10.43 -12.99
C ALA A 195 -2.30 -10.16 -14.38
N GLN A 196 -3.61 -10.38 -14.56
CA GLN A 196 -4.26 -10.27 -15.89
C GLN A 196 -5.23 -9.08 -16.01
N THR A 197 -5.48 -8.34 -14.94
CA THR A 197 -6.53 -7.32 -14.89
C THR A 197 -6.05 -5.90 -14.61
N GLY A 198 -4.76 -5.71 -14.28
CA GLY A 198 -4.19 -4.38 -14.13
C GLY A 198 -4.03 -3.67 -15.47
N ALA A 199 -4.25 -2.35 -15.51
CA ALA A 199 -4.14 -1.54 -16.73
C ALA A 199 -2.79 -1.67 -17.44
N ILE A 200 -1.72 -2.00 -16.73
CA ILE A 200 -0.39 -2.22 -17.33
C ILE A 200 -0.36 -3.43 -18.27
N PHE A 201 -1.18 -4.46 -18.03
CA PHE A 201 -1.22 -5.67 -18.85
C PHE A 201 -1.96 -5.48 -20.19
N SER A 202 -2.71 -4.39 -20.33
CA SER A 202 -3.37 -4.01 -21.59
C SER A 202 -2.65 -2.88 -22.34
N ASP A 203 -1.54 -2.34 -21.82
CA ASP A 203 -0.76 -1.32 -22.52
C ASP A 203 0.05 -1.96 -23.64
N GLU A 204 -0.24 -1.57 -24.90
CA GLU A 204 0.36 -2.15 -26.10
C GLU A 204 1.90 -1.97 -26.12
N ARG A 205 2.42 -0.88 -25.56
CA ARG A 205 3.87 -0.60 -25.51
C ARG A 205 4.55 -1.60 -24.58
N LEU A 206 3.94 -1.91 -23.43
CA LEU A 206 4.44 -2.91 -22.49
C LEU A 206 4.31 -4.33 -23.04
N ILE A 207 3.21 -4.64 -23.73
CA ILE A 207 3.03 -5.93 -24.42
C ILE A 207 4.11 -6.12 -25.49
N LYS A 208 4.39 -5.10 -26.29
CA LYS A 208 5.44 -5.13 -27.29
C LYS A 208 6.82 -5.33 -26.67
N LEU A 209 7.12 -4.57 -25.62
CA LEU A 209 8.39 -4.67 -24.91
C LEU A 209 8.60 -6.07 -24.30
N ALA A 210 7.57 -6.62 -23.65
CA ALA A 210 7.62 -7.97 -23.09
C ALA A 210 7.87 -9.04 -24.16
N LYS A 211 7.20 -8.95 -25.32
CA LYS A 211 7.44 -9.85 -26.46
C LYS A 211 8.87 -9.75 -27.01
N THR A 212 9.40 -8.53 -27.11
CA THR A 212 10.73 -8.30 -27.68
C THR A 212 11.85 -8.76 -26.74
N THR A 213 11.68 -8.57 -25.43
CA THR A 213 12.69 -8.88 -24.42
C THR A 213 12.60 -10.29 -23.85
N GLY A 214 11.45 -10.96 -24.02
CA GLY A 214 11.14 -12.22 -23.36
C GLY A 214 10.91 -12.08 -21.84
N ILE A 215 10.80 -10.85 -21.32
CA ILE A 215 10.57 -10.56 -19.90
C ILE A 215 9.08 -10.23 -19.72
N SER A 216 8.37 -10.93 -18.81
CA SER A 216 6.96 -10.66 -18.57
C SER A 216 6.73 -9.24 -18.04
N ILE A 217 5.53 -8.70 -18.25
CA ILE A 217 5.16 -7.36 -17.74
C ILE A 217 5.25 -7.32 -16.20
N ALA A 218 4.92 -8.40 -15.51
CA ALA A 218 5.06 -8.50 -14.07
C ALA A 218 6.54 -8.39 -13.65
N ALA A 219 7.42 -9.14 -14.31
CA ALA A 219 8.85 -9.09 -14.05
C ALA A 219 9.47 -7.74 -14.43
N LEU A 220 9.06 -7.12 -15.54
CA LEU A 220 9.46 -5.76 -15.91
C LEU A 220 9.10 -4.78 -14.80
N THR A 221 7.87 -4.87 -14.26
CA THR A 221 7.38 -3.97 -13.19
C THR A 221 8.16 -4.14 -11.89
N VAL A 222 8.32 -5.37 -11.43
CA VAL A 222 9.06 -5.68 -10.18
C VAL A 222 10.49 -5.18 -10.29
N ARG A 223 11.21 -5.58 -11.35
CA ARG A 223 12.62 -5.24 -11.55
C ARG A 223 12.86 -3.75 -11.76
N PHE A 224 11.91 -3.06 -12.42
CA PHE A 224 11.95 -1.60 -12.56
C PHE A 224 11.83 -0.90 -11.21
N LEU A 225 10.86 -1.29 -10.38
CA LEU A 225 10.62 -0.64 -9.11
C LEU A 225 11.72 -0.91 -8.09
N ILE A 226 12.23 -2.13 -7.99
CA ILE A 226 13.33 -2.46 -7.06
C ILE A 226 14.66 -1.79 -7.43
N ALA A 227 14.81 -1.32 -8.67
CA ALA A 227 15.97 -0.54 -9.08
C ALA A 227 16.00 0.87 -8.47
N ASN A 228 14.87 1.36 -7.93
CA ASN A 228 14.82 2.64 -7.25
C ASN A 228 15.32 2.52 -5.79
N PRO A 229 16.54 3.02 -5.47
CA PRO A 229 17.13 2.88 -4.13
C PRO A 229 16.38 3.67 -3.04
N LYS A 230 15.43 4.52 -3.42
CA LYS A 230 14.60 5.29 -2.48
C LYS A 230 13.34 4.54 -2.04
N LEU A 231 13.05 3.37 -2.62
CA LEU A 231 12.01 2.46 -2.13
C LEU A 231 12.61 1.52 -1.09
N SER A 232 11.95 1.41 0.04
CA SER A 232 12.32 0.43 1.07
C SER A 232 11.86 -0.98 0.70
N THR A 233 10.67 -1.09 0.11
CA THR A 233 10.12 -2.34 -0.43
C THR A 233 8.91 -2.09 -1.32
N ILE A 234 8.50 -3.12 -2.05
CA ILE A 234 7.26 -3.15 -2.84
C ILE A 234 6.34 -4.25 -2.31
N LEU A 235 5.03 -4.03 -2.38
CA LEU A 235 4.03 -5.03 -2.04
C LEU A 235 3.40 -5.59 -3.30
N VAL A 236 3.49 -6.90 -3.43
CA VAL A 236 2.86 -7.66 -4.51
C VAL A 236 1.67 -8.43 -3.93
N GLY A 237 0.50 -8.24 -4.50
CA GLY A 237 -0.66 -9.08 -4.24
C GLY A 237 -0.70 -10.21 -5.25
N ALA A 238 -1.05 -11.41 -4.81
CA ALA A 238 -1.21 -12.57 -5.68
C ALA A 238 -2.49 -13.33 -5.33
N SER A 239 -3.09 -13.92 -6.34
CA SER A 239 -4.24 -14.80 -6.22
C SER A 239 -3.84 -16.28 -6.30
N ARG A 240 -2.64 -16.57 -6.80
CA ARG A 240 -2.11 -17.92 -7.01
C ARG A 240 -0.62 -17.97 -6.61
N PRO A 241 -0.13 -19.13 -6.18
CA PRO A 241 1.29 -19.31 -5.81
C PRO A 241 2.25 -18.91 -6.93
N GLU A 242 1.94 -19.25 -8.18
CA GLU A 242 2.80 -18.97 -9.34
C GLU A 242 3.06 -17.48 -9.55
N GLU A 243 2.10 -16.62 -9.19
CA GLU A 243 2.24 -15.16 -9.29
C GLU A 243 3.24 -14.62 -8.26
N ILE A 244 3.30 -15.21 -7.07
CA ILE A 244 4.32 -14.88 -6.06
C ILE A 244 5.68 -15.42 -6.48
N GLU A 245 5.76 -16.65 -6.97
CA GLU A 245 6.99 -17.25 -7.46
C GLU A 245 7.60 -16.41 -8.58
N GLU A 246 6.80 -16.00 -9.58
CA GLU A 246 7.24 -15.10 -10.65
C GLU A 246 7.81 -13.79 -10.09
N SER A 247 7.12 -13.18 -9.13
CA SER A 247 7.54 -11.92 -8.52
C SER A 247 8.85 -12.07 -7.74
N VAL A 248 9.02 -13.18 -7.02
CA VAL A 248 10.25 -13.50 -6.29
C VAL A 248 11.41 -13.73 -7.26
N LEU A 249 11.21 -14.54 -8.30
CA LEU A 249 12.22 -14.78 -9.34
C LEU A 249 12.63 -13.48 -10.06
N ALA A 250 11.64 -12.61 -10.34
CA ALA A 250 11.93 -11.31 -10.93
C ALA A 250 12.78 -10.43 -10.00
N ALA A 251 12.49 -10.42 -8.70
CA ALA A 251 13.30 -9.68 -7.73
C ALA A 251 14.72 -10.24 -7.61
N GLN A 252 14.86 -11.57 -7.60
CA GLN A 252 16.17 -12.23 -7.56
C GLN A 252 17.02 -12.00 -8.81
N ALA A 253 16.38 -11.81 -9.96
CA ALA A 253 17.08 -11.47 -11.21
C ALA A 253 17.70 -10.06 -11.19
N GLY A 254 17.39 -9.26 -10.18
CA GLY A 254 17.95 -7.91 -10.01
C GLY A 254 17.43 -6.88 -11.02
N PRO A 255 18.08 -5.72 -11.11
CA PRO A 255 17.66 -4.63 -11.98
C PRO A 255 17.59 -5.05 -13.46
N LEU A 256 16.79 -4.32 -14.23
CA LEU A 256 16.71 -4.48 -15.68
C LEU A 256 18.01 -4.02 -16.36
N PRO A 257 18.34 -4.55 -17.55
CA PRO A 257 19.35 -3.96 -18.41
C PRO A 257 19.09 -2.46 -18.63
N PRO A 258 20.14 -1.61 -18.70
CA PRO A 258 19.99 -0.16 -18.76
C PRO A 258 19.11 0.36 -19.90
N ASP A 259 19.19 -0.25 -21.07
CA ASP A 259 18.38 0.08 -22.26
C ASP A 259 16.89 -0.20 -22.05
N ILE A 260 16.55 -1.33 -21.42
CA ILE A 260 15.17 -1.68 -21.08
C ILE A 260 14.65 -0.75 -19.98
N HIS A 261 15.48 -0.48 -18.96
CA HIS A 261 15.12 0.44 -17.88
C HIS A 261 14.81 1.84 -18.43
N GLN A 262 15.69 2.38 -19.30
CA GLN A 262 15.50 3.68 -19.94
C GLN A 262 14.24 3.72 -20.82
N THR A 263 13.96 2.63 -21.54
CA THR A 263 12.72 2.51 -22.32
C THR A 263 11.50 2.64 -21.42
N LEU A 264 11.49 1.99 -20.25
CA LEU A 264 10.39 2.08 -19.29
C LEU A 264 10.28 3.47 -18.63
N GLU A 265 11.41 4.15 -18.37
CA GLU A 265 11.39 5.55 -17.91
C GLU A 265 10.71 6.46 -18.93
N ASN A 266 10.98 6.29 -20.20
CA ASN A 266 10.44 7.11 -21.28
C ASN A 266 8.96 6.83 -21.58
N LEU A 267 8.39 5.70 -21.13
CA LEU A 267 6.96 5.40 -21.32
C LEU A 267 6.05 6.39 -20.59
N HIS A 268 6.57 7.11 -19.63
CA HIS A 268 5.82 8.01 -18.77
C HIS A 268 5.81 9.46 -19.27
N MET A 269 6.57 9.78 -20.28
CA MET A 269 6.54 11.06 -20.99
C MET A 269 5.46 11.04 -22.09
#